data_de1bfe532b9fa8d81db380047f5d82d6
#
_entry.id   de1bfe532b9fa8d81db380047f5d82d6
#
_cell.length_a   1.000
_cell.length_b   1.000
_cell.length_c   1.000
_cell.angle_alpha   90.00
_cell.angle_beta   90.00
_cell.angle_gamma   90.00
#
_symmetry.space_group_name_H-M   'P 1'
#
loop_
_entity.id
_entity.type
_entity.pdbx_description
1 polymer ?
#
loop_
_entity_poly.entity_id
_entity_poly.type
_entity_poly.pdbx_seq_one_letter_code
_entity_poly.pdbx_strand_id
1 'polypeptide(L)'
;MEPVSILIIATAAFFAGIINALAGGGSFLTLPALVFTGVPPVAANATGTAALLPGYLASAWAYRDLIRAPAGLSVLAVVVIGAVGGAAGALLLLATSDQAFRAIVPWLLLFATVLFAFGPRLHGFLARRAKRGHGFWGRVGVLAVCGYGGYFNGGMGIVMLAMFRLLGVHDLNVANGLKNLLSAVLTVIAVAVFMVGGAISWPELPPMALAAVLGGFAGARIGRRLPSNVLRNGIVLVGAITTVIFFVELFG
;
A
#
# COMPACT_ATOMS: atom_id res chain seq x y z
N MET A 1 1.24 -15.09 22.38
CA MET A 1 1.73 -13.68 22.25
C MET A 1 1.69 -13.00 23.61
N GLU A 2 2.69 -12.22 23.92
CA GLU A 2 2.68 -11.39 25.11
C GLU A 2 1.66 -10.24 24.99
N PRO A 3 0.99 -9.83 26.08
CA PRO A 3 0.00 -8.73 26.01
C PRO A 3 0.57 -7.42 25.45
N VAL A 4 1.85 -7.15 25.73
CA VAL A 4 2.57 -5.96 25.22
C VAL A 4 2.70 -6.00 23.69
N SER A 5 3.05 -7.16 23.12
CA SER A 5 3.14 -7.34 21.67
C SER A 5 1.79 -7.09 20.98
N ILE A 6 0.69 -7.60 21.57
CA ILE A 6 -0.67 -7.35 21.04
C ILE A 6 -0.98 -5.86 21.03
N LEU A 7 -0.64 -5.15 22.11
CA LEU A 7 -0.89 -3.72 22.21
C LEU A 7 -0.10 -2.93 21.16
N ILE A 8 1.17 -3.28 20.94
CA ILE A 8 2.04 -2.63 19.93
C ILE A 8 1.46 -2.80 18.55
N ILE A 9 1.19 -4.05 18.12
CA ILE A 9 0.70 -4.33 16.76
C ILE A 9 -0.72 -3.78 16.53
N ALA A 10 -1.60 -3.83 17.51
CA ALA A 10 -2.95 -3.27 17.41
C ALA A 10 -2.91 -1.74 17.32
N THR A 11 -2.07 -1.07 18.12
CA THR A 11 -1.87 0.38 18.04
C THR A 11 -1.30 0.78 16.69
N ALA A 12 -0.28 0.10 16.22
CA ALA A 12 0.29 0.33 14.89
C ALA A 12 -0.75 0.10 13.78
N ALA A 13 -1.54 -0.96 13.87
CA ALA A 13 -2.59 -1.27 12.90
C ALA A 13 -3.73 -0.24 12.92
N PHE A 14 -4.11 0.30 14.09
CA PHE A 14 -5.09 1.37 14.20
C PHE A 14 -4.63 2.63 13.45
N PHE A 15 -3.41 3.10 13.71
CA PHE A 15 -2.87 4.25 13.00
C PHE A 15 -2.60 3.95 11.52
N ALA A 16 -2.19 2.71 11.20
CA ALA A 16 -2.06 2.26 9.82
C ALA A 16 -3.39 2.31 9.07
N GLY A 17 -4.50 1.94 9.71
CA GLY A 17 -5.85 2.07 9.18
C GLY A 17 -6.21 3.52 8.88
N ILE A 18 -5.91 4.46 9.79
CA ILE A 18 -6.09 5.91 9.58
C ILE A 18 -5.32 6.37 8.35
N ILE A 19 -4.02 6.08 8.30
CA ILE A 19 -3.13 6.48 7.20
C ILE A 19 -3.60 5.85 5.88
N ASN A 20 -3.99 4.58 5.92
CA ASN A 20 -4.43 3.86 4.72
C ASN A 20 -5.72 4.46 4.12
N ALA A 21 -6.69 4.81 4.96
CA ALA A 21 -7.92 5.46 4.53
C ALA A 21 -7.66 6.83 3.87
N LEU A 22 -6.63 7.55 4.31
CA LEU A 22 -6.32 8.90 3.86
C LEU A 22 -5.36 8.95 2.66
N ALA A 23 -4.34 8.09 2.66
CA ALA A 23 -3.23 8.20 1.71
C ALA A 23 -2.69 6.86 1.15
N GLY A 24 -3.07 5.71 1.71
CA GLY A 24 -2.62 4.41 1.23
C GLY A 24 -1.20 4.03 1.65
N GLY A 25 -0.79 4.36 2.88
CA GLY A 25 0.55 4.11 3.41
C GLY A 25 0.60 3.30 4.72
N GLY A 26 -0.42 2.49 5.01
CA GLY A 26 -0.53 1.77 6.28
C GLY A 26 0.65 0.83 6.60
N SER A 27 1.27 0.25 5.58
CA SER A 27 2.40 -0.68 5.76
C SER A 27 3.63 -0.06 6.41
N PHE A 28 3.78 1.28 6.39
CA PHE A 28 4.84 1.98 7.11
C PHE A 28 4.81 1.78 8.63
N LEU A 29 3.64 1.44 9.17
CA LEU A 29 3.47 1.16 10.60
C LEU A 29 3.33 -0.32 10.89
N THR A 30 2.59 -1.06 10.06
CA THR A 30 2.33 -2.48 10.34
C THR A 30 3.56 -3.35 10.20
N LEU A 31 4.39 -3.13 9.17
CA LEU A 31 5.60 -3.92 8.95
C LEU A 31 6.62 -3.77 10.10
N PRO A 32 7.04 -2.54 10.49
CA PRO A 32 7.99 -2.39 11.59
C PRO A 32 7.47 -2.93 12.92
N ALA A 33 6.18 -2.71 13.22
CA ALA A 33 5.60 -3.20 14.46
C ALA A 33 5.63 -4.72 14.56
N LEU A 34 5.32 -5.42 13.46
CA LEU A 34 5.38 -6.88 13.41
C LEU A 34 6.83 -7.40 13.49
N VAL A 35 7.76 -6.78 12.77
CA VAL A 35 9.19 -7.15 12.85
C VAL A 35 9.74 -6.92 14.25
N PHE A 36 9.39 -5.80 14.88
CA PHE A 36 9.80 -5.48 16.25
C PHE A 36 9.26 -6.49 17.27
N THR A 37 8.07 -7.05 17.04
CA THR A 37 7.48 -8.10 17.90
C THR A 37 7.97 -9.51 17.56
N GLY A 38 8.96 -9.64 16.67
CA GLY A 38 9.65 -10.91 16.37
C GLY A 38 9.06 -11.69 15.18
N VAL A 39 8.08 -11.13 14.47
CA VAL A 39 7.54 -11.78 13.27
C VAL A 39 8.57 -11.68 12.13
N PRO A 40 8.90 -12.79 11.43
CA PRO A 40 9.83 -12.76 10.30
C PRO A 40 9.41 -11.74 9.24
N PRO A 41 10.35 -11.03 8.58
CA PRO A 41 10.04 -9.89 7.72
C PRO A 41 9.06 -10.17 6.57
N VAL A 42 9.17 -11.31 5.91
CA VAL A 42 8.24 -11.74 4.86
C VAL A 42 6.84 -11.96 5.44
N ALA A 43 6.73 -12.68 6.56
CA ALA A 43 5.47 -12.91 7.26
C ALA A 43 4.87 -11.60 7.80
N ALA A 44 5.70 -10.69 8.31
CA ALA A 44 5.28 -9.37 8.76
C ALA A 44 4.64 -8.53 7.64
N ASN A 45 5.26 -8.53 6.46
CA ASN A 45 4.71 -7.83 5.29
C ASN A 45 3.39 -8.48 4.80
N ALA A 46 3.34 -9.81 4.73
CA ALA A 46 2.14 -10.56 4.34
C ALA A 46 0.98 -10.33 5.32
N THR A 47 1.24 -10.45 6.63
CA THR A 47 0.25 -10.26 7.70
C THR A 47 -0.25 -8.82 7.77
N GLY A 48 0.65 -7.83 7.69
CA GLY A 48 0.29 -6.41 7.64
C GLY A 48 -0.57 -6.08 6.42
N THR A 49 -0.27 -6.67 5.26
CA THR A 49 -1.09 -6.53 4.05
C THR A 49 -2.47 -7.14 4.23
N ALA A 50 -2.56 -8.34 4.82
CA ALA A 50 -3.83 -9.01 5.11
C ALA A 50 -4.68 -8.21 6.11
N ALA A 51 -4.07 -7.65 7.15
CA ALA A 51 -4.76 -6.82 8.14
C ALA A 51 -5.40 -5.56 7.55
N LEU A 52 -4.83 -4.99 6.48
CA LEU A 52 -5.35 -3.80 5.79
C LEU A 52 -6.40 -4.13 4.72
N LEU A 53 -6.58 -5.39 4.34
CA LEU A 53 -7.52 -5.81 3.28
C LEU A 53 -8.96 -5.32 3.49
N PRO A 54 -9.58 -5.42 4.68
CA PRO A 54 -10.94 -4.93 4.90
C PRO A 54 -11.07 -3.43 4.58
N GLY A 55 -10.06 -2.63 4.90
CA GLY A 55 -10.00 -1.21 4.58
C GLY A 55 -9.97 -0.92 3.08
N TYR A 56 -9.22 -1.71 2.31
CA TYR A 56 -9.17 -1.60 0.84
C TYR A 56 -10.51 -1.98 0.21
N LEU A 57 -11.16 -3.05 0.68
CA LEU A 57 -12.47 -3.46 0.19
C LEU A 57 -13.54 -2.39 0.48
N ALA A 58 -13.58 -1.86 1.69
CA ALA A 58 -14.49 -0.78 2.07
C ALA A 58 -14.26 0.48 1.22
N SER A 59 -13.00 0.85 0.97
CA SER A 59 -12.65 1.99 0.13
C SER A 59 -13.05 1.78 -1.34
N ALA A 60 -12.82 0.59 -1.90
CA ALA A 60 -13.23 0.25 -3.26
C ALA A 60 -14.76 0.34 -3.42
N TRP A 61 -15.50 -0.16 -2.44
CA TRP A 61 -16.95 -0.06 -2.41
C TRP A 61 -17.45 1.39 -2.34
N ALA A 62 -16.84 2.21 -1.48
CA ALA A 62 -17.22 3.62 -1.32
C ALA A 62 -16.99 4.46 -2.59
N TYR A 63 -16.03 4.09 -3.42
CA TYR A 63 -15.67 4.80 -4.66
C TYR A 63 -16.20 4.13 -5.93
N ARG A 64 -17.02 3.08 -5.85
CA ARG A 64 -17.47 2.28 -7.01
C ARG A 64 -18.11 3.09 -8.13
N ASP A 65 -18.89 4.13 -7.79
CA ASP A 65 -19.60 4.96 -8.75
C ASP A 65 -18.68 5.94 -9.51
N LEU A 66 -17.43 6.09 -9.04
CA LEU A 66 -16.41 6.96 -9.61
C LEU A 66 -15.39 6.20 -10.46
N ILE A 67 -15.53 4.87 -10.58
CA ILE A 67 -14.60 4.03 -11.34
C ILE A 67 -14.83 4.26 -12.84
N ARG A 68 -13.82 4.82 -13.52
CA ARG A 68 -13.81 5.02 -14.97
C ARG A 68 -12.45 4.63 -15.52
N ALA A 69 -12.44 3.92 -16.65
CA ALA A 69 -11.20 3.47 -17.27
C ALA A 69 -10.32 4.63 -17.75
N PRO A 70 -8.99 4.50 -17.63
CA PRO A 70 -8.04 5.40 -18.30
C PRO A 70 -8.18 5.33 -19.83
N ALA A 71 -7.79 6.39 -20.53
CA ALA A 71 -7.83 6.39 -22.00
C ALA A 71 -7.03 5.23 -22.59
N GLY A 72 -7.64 4.48 -23.49
CA GLY A 72 -7.03 3.33 -24.18
C GLY A 72 -6.99 2.01 -23.39
N LEU A 73 -7.63 1.95 -22.20
CA LEU A 73 -7.79 0.74 -21.40
C LEU A 73 -9.26 0.56 -21.00
N SER A 74 -9.72 -0.68 -20.84
CA SER A 74 -10.99 -0.95 -20.16
C SER A 74 -10.78 -1.20 -18.67
N VAL A 75 -11.81 -0.99 -17.86
CA VAL A 75 -11.75 -1.30 -16.40
C VAL A 75 -11.40 -2.77 -16.20
N LEU A 76 -11.97 -3.67 -16.98
CA LEU A 76 -11.67 -5.10 -16.91
C LEU A 76 -10.18 -5.37 -17.20
N ALA A 77 -9.61 -4.74 -18.23
CA ALA A 77 -8.19 -4.90 -18.54
C ALA A 77 -7.30 -4.41 -17.39
N VAL A 78 -7.64 -3.27 -16.79
CA VAL A 78 -6.92 -2.73 -15.63
C VAL A 78 -7.00 -3.68 -14.43
N VAL A 79 -8.17 -4.26 -14.17
CA VAL A 79 -8.39 -5.24 -13.09
C VAL A 79 -7.60 -6.52 -13.33
N VAL A 80 -7.67 -7.09 -14.54
CA VAL A 80 -6.96 -8.34 -14.88
C VAL A 80 -5.44 -8.15 -14.80
N ILE A 81 -4.92 -7.06 -15.40
CA ILE A 81 -3.49 -6.73 -15.32
C ILE A 81 -3.06 -6.48 -13.88
N GLY A 82 -3.90 -5.80 -13.10
CA GLY A 82 -3.67 -5.55 -11.68
C GLY A 82 -3.62 -6.84 -10.86
N ALA A 83 -4.55 -7.78 -11.11
CA ALA A 83 -4.56 -9.09 -10.47
C ALA A 83 -3.31 -9.90 -10.79
N VAL A 84 -2.90 -9.94 -12.07
CA VAL A 84 -1.68 -10.63 -12.53
C VAL A 84 -0.44 -9.99 -11.89
N GLY A 85 -0.34 -8.65 -11.88
CA GLY A 85 0.75 -7.94 -11.23
C GLY A 85 0.81 -8.23 -9.73
N GLY A 86 -0.34 -8.13 -9.05
CA GLY A 86 -0.45 -8.44 -7.62
C GLY A 86 -0.02 -9.86 -7.28
N ALA A 87 -0.48 -10.85 -8.08
CA ALA A 87 -0.05 -12.25 -7.94
C ALA A 87 1.45 -12.42 -8.14
N ALA A 88 2.01 -11.83 -9.21
CA ALA A 88 3.43 -11.90 -9.50
C ALA A 88 4.28 -11.30 -8.37
N GLY A 89 3.86 -10.12 -7.83
CA GLY A 89 4.52 -9.49 -6.70
C GLY A 89 4.46 -10.33 -5.42
N ALA A 90 3.28 -10.91 -5.13
CA ALA A 90 3.10 -11.78 -3.97
C ALA A 90 3.93 -13.07 -4.06
N LEU A 91 3.96 -13.70 -5.24
CA LEU A 91 4.81 -14.88 -5.49
C LEU A 91 6.29 -14.53 -5.36
N LEU A 92 6.71 -13.37 -5.87
CA LEU A 92 8.08 -12.90 -5.73
C LEU A 92 8.44 -12.70 -4.25
N LEU A 93 7.52 -12.16 -3.43
CA LEU A 93 7.73 -12.05 -1.99
C LEU A 93 7.93 -13.42 -1.35
N LEU A 94 7.08 -14.41 -1.67
CA LEU A 94 7.21 -15.78 -1.14
C LEU A 94 8.52 -16.48 -1.58
N ALA A 95 9.04 -16.11 -2.76
CA ALA A 95 10.31 -16.60 -3.26
C ALA A 95 11.52 -15.87 -2.66
N THR A 96 11.29 -14.76 -1.95
CA THR A 96 12.35 -13.95 -1.32
C THR A 96 12.61 -14.46 0.11
N SER A 97 13.87 -14.77 0.45
CA SER A 97 14.21 -15.14 1.81
C SER A 97 14.06 -13.96 2.77
N ASP A 98 13.81 -14.23 4.05
CA ASP A 98 13.73 -13.18 5.08
C ASP A 98 14.99 -12.30 5.13
N GLN A 99 16.15 -12.90 4.95
CA GLN A 99 17.42 -12.16 4.89
C GLN A 99 17.48 -11.20 3.70
N ALA A 100 17.10 -11.67 2.50
CA ALA A 100 17.05 -10.83 1.30
C ALA A 100 16.01 -9.73 1.43
N PHE A 101 14.82 -10.07 1.95
CA PHE A 101 13.77 -9.08 2.16
C PHE A 101 14.17 -8.02 3.19
N ARG A 102 14.80 -8.41 4.30
CA ARG A 102 15.36 -7.50 5.30
C ARG A 102 16.34 -6.51 4.70
N ALA A 103 17.19 -6.94 3.76
CA ALA A 103 18.13 -6.07 3.05
C ALA A 103 17.43 -5.09 2.06
N ILE A 104 16.31 -5.49 1.48
CA ILE A 104 15.57 -4.69 0.50
C ILE A 104 14.62 -3.70 1.17
N VAL A 105 14.03 -4.05 2.32
CA VAL A 105 13.00 -3.22 3.03
C VAL A 105 13.43 -1.77 3.24
N PRO A 106 14.64 -1.43 3.73
CA PRO A 106 15.03 -0.03 3.94
C PRO A 106 14.94 0.80 2.66
N TRP A 107 15.32 0.21 1.52
CA TRP A 107 15.26 0.86 0.20
C TRP A 107 13.82 1.06 -0.28
N LEU A 108 12.94 0.09 -0.04
CA LEU A 108 11.52 0.20 -0.36
C LEU A 108 10.84 1.27 0.49
N LEU A 109 11.17 1.32 1.79
CA LEU A 109 10.68 2.35 2.71
C LEU A 109 11.18 3.74 2.31
N LEU A 110 12.46 3.86 1.95
CA LEU A 110 13.05 5.11 1.45
C LEU A 110 12.34 5.58 0.18
N PHE A 111 12.19 4.69 -0.80
CA PHE A 111 11.50 4.98 -2.06
C PHE A 111 10.08 5.47 -1.82
N ALA A 112 9.32 4.75 -1.01
CA ALA A 112 7.95 5.11 -0.70
C ALA A 112 7.87 6.44 0.10
N THR A 113 8.78 6.68 1.05
CA THR A 113 8.86 7.92 1.83
C THR A 113 9.17 9.12 0.92
N VAL A 114 10.13 8.97 0.00
CA VAL A 114 10.45 10.00 -1.00
C VAL A 114 9.25 10.30 -1.90
N LEU A 115 8.53 9.26 -2.34
CA LEU A 115 7.31 9.46 -3.11
C LEU A 115 6.22 10.21 -2.33
N PHE A 116 6.06 9.94 -1.03
CA PHE A 116 5.15 10.70 -0.17
C PHE A 116 5.59 12.15 0.00
N ALA A 117 6.87 12.39 0.22
CA ALA A 117 7.42 13.74 0.39
C ALA A 117 7.24 14.60 -0.86
N PHE A 118 7.52 14.05 -2.03
CA PHE A 118 7.51 14.76 -3.32
C PHE A 118 6.23 14.54 -4.14
N GLY A 119 5.28 13.75 -3.68
CA GLY A 119 4.05 13.39 -4.39
C GLY A 119 3.33 14.57 -5.05
N PRO A 120 3.04 15.70 -4.37
CA PRO A 120 2.38 16.85 -4.98
C PRO A 120 3.19 17.51 -6.12
N ARG A 121 4.53 17.59 -5.97
CA ARG A 121 5.42 18.10 -7.03
C ARG A 121 5.47 17.16 -8.22
N LEU A 122 5.53 15.85 -7.95
CA LEU A 122 5.51 14.80 -8.96
C LEU A 122 4.20 14.84 -9.76
N HIS A 123 3.06 14.99 -9.09
CA HIS A 123 1.76 15.16 -9.74
C HIS A 123 1.74 16.35 -10.71
N GLY A 124 2.26 17.51 -10.31
CA GLY A 124 2.35 18.69 -11.16
C GLY A 124 3.25 18.48 -12.39
N PHE A 125 4.39 17.84 -12.21
CA PHE A 125 5.34 17.53 -13.29
C PHE A 125 4.76 16.49 -14.28
N LEU A 126 4.16 15.42 -13.78
CA LEU A 126 3.58 14.37 -14.61
C LEU A 126 2.35 14.84 -15.37
N ALA A 127 1.56 15.76 -14.80
CA ALA A 127 0.42 16.36 -15.49
C ALA A 127 0.81 17.09 -16.81
N ARG A 128 2.01 17.67 -16.84
CA ARG A 128 2.55 18.35 -18.04
C ARG A 128 3.06 17.37 -19.11
N ARG A 129 3.36 16.12 -18.72
CA ARG A 129 3.89 15.07 -19.62
C ARG A 129 2.85 14.02 -20.01
N ALA A 130 1.63 14.10 -19.46
CA ALA A 130 0.55 13.18 -19.81
C ALA A 130 0.27 13.22 -21.31
N LYS A 131 0.49 12.09 -21.99
CA LYS A 131 0.17 11.92 -23.43
C LYS A 131 -1.09 11.05 -23.54
N ARG A 132 -1.97 11.36 -24.45
CA ARG A 132 -3.10 10.49 -24.81
C ARG A 132 -2.59 9.31 -25.63
N GLY A 133 -2.99 8.06 -25.26
CA GLY A 133 -2.75 6.87 -26.09
C GLY A 133 -1.59 5.98 -25.66
N HIS A 134 -1.56 5.56 -24.41
CA HIS A 134 -0.50 4.67 -23.89
C HIS A 134 -0.87 3.17 -23.89
N GLY A 135 -1.49 2.62 -24.92
CA GLY A 135 -2.00 1.25 -24.90
C GLY A 135 -1.06 0.21 -24.28
N PHE A 136 0.10 -0.02 -24.86
CA PHE A 136 1.08 -1.00 -24.35
C PHE A 136 1.79 -0.53 -23.07
N TRP A 137 2.38 0.66 -23.08
CA TRP A 137 3.11 1.20 -21.92
C TRP A 137 2.22 1.45 -20.71
N GLY A 138 0.95 1.78 -20.94
CA GLY A 138 -0.04 1.88 -19.87
C GLY A 138 -0.27 0.55 -19.17
N ARG A 139 -0.39 -0.56 -19.93
CA ARG A 139 -0.52 -1.92 -19.39
C ARG A 139 0.71 -2.34 -18.59
N VAL A 140 1.90 -2.08 -19.12
CA VAL A 140 3.17 -2.35 -18.43
C VAL A 140 3.26 -1.55 -17.12
N GLY A 141 2.85 -0.27 -17.13
CA GLY A 141 2.81 0.56 -15.94
C GLY A 141 1.86 0.02 -14.86
N VAL A 142 0.65 -0.39 -15.23
CA VAL A 142 -0.32 -1.02 -14.31
C VAL A 142 0.27 -2.30 -13.74
N LEU A 143 0.84 -3.17 -14.58
CA LEU A 143 1.45 -4.44 -14.17
C LEU A 143 2.58 -4.20 -13.16
N ALA A 144 3.52 -3.29 -13.46
CA ALA A 144 4.66 -2.99 -12.62
C ALA A 144 4.26 -2.40 -11.26
N VAL A 145 3.31 -1.45 -11.26
CA VAL A 145 2.83 -0.83 -10.02
C VAL A 145 2.05 -1.83 -9.16
N CYS A 146 1.24 -2.69 -9.78
CA CYS A 146 0.53 -3.73 -9.05
C CYS A 146 1.48 -4.84 -8.57
N GLY A 147 2.54 -5.16 -9.34
CA GLY A 147 3.61 -6.04 -8.90
C GLY A 147 4.35 -5.51 -7.67
N TYR A 148 4.71 -4.21 -7.69
CA TYR A 148 5.26 -3.54 -6.51
C TYR A 148 4.30 -3.63 -5.32
N GLY A 149 3.01 -3.36 -5.53
CA GLY A 149 2.00 -3.43 -4.48
C GLY A 149 1.79 -4.83 -3.92
N GLY A 150 1.85 -5.88 -4.76
CA GLY A 150 1.79 -7.27 -4.33
C GLY A 150 3.03 -7.72 -3.56
N TYR A 151 4.19 -7.15 -3.88
CA TYR A 151 5.45 -7.44 -3.20
C TYR A 151 5.58 -6.73 -1.85
N PHE A 152 5.30 -5.42 -1.79
CA PHE A 152 5.59 -4.61 -0.61
C PHE A 152 4.39 -3.82 -0.06
N ASN A 153 3.47 -3.39 -0.90
CA ASN A 153 2.28 -2.61 -0.55
C ASN A 153 2.53 -1.20 0.06
N GLY A 154 3.71 -0.91 0.58
CA GLY A 154 4.03 0.39 1.19
C GLY A 154 4.08 1.53 0.16
N GLY A 155 3.29 2.60 0.38
CA GLY A 155 3.26 3.76 -0.53
C GLY A 155 2.59 3.51 -1.89
N MET A 156 2.07 2.31 -2.14
CA MET A 156 1.46 1.89 -3.40
C MET A 156 0.39 2.88 -3.90
N GLY A 157 -0.41 3.43 -3.00
CA GLY A 157 -1.48 4.37 -3.37
C GLY A 157 -0.95 5.61 -4.12
N ILE A 158 0.20 6.15 -3.72
CA ILE A 158 0.81 7.31 -4.39
C ILE A 158 1.38 6.91 -5.75
N VAL A 159 2.04 5.77 -5.83
CA VAL A 159 2.57 5.24 -7.10
C VAL A 159 1.44 5.05 -8.11
N MET A 160 0.31 4.49 -7.67
CA MET A 160 -0.89 4.34 -8.50
C MET A 160 -1.46 5.67 -8.96
N LEU A 161 -1.61 6.65 -8.06
CA LEU A 161 -2.10 7.97 -8.43
C LEU A 161 -1.16 8.66 -9.43
N ALA A 162 0.17 8.55 -9.25
CA ALA A 162 1.14 9.06 -10.19
C ALA A 162 1.02 8.38 -11.57
N MET A 163 0.88 7.06 -11.58
CA MET A 163 0.66 6.27 -12.80
C MET A 163 -0.62 6.68 -13.52
N PHE A 164 -1.76 6.77 -12.82
CA PHE A 164 -3.02 7.18 -13.44
C PHE A 164 -2.95 8.61 -14.00
N ARG A 165 -2.20 9.49 -13.35
CA ARG A 165 -1.93 10.84 -13.88
C ARG A 165 -1.19 10.79 -15.21
N LEU A 166 -0.16 9.93 -15.32
CA LEU A 166 0.54 9.70 -16.60
C LEU A 166 -0.38 9.12 -17.67
N LEU A 167 -1.35 8.29 -17.28
CA LEU A 167 -2.36 7.72 -18.18
C LEU A 167 -3.49 8.70 -18.52
N GLY A 168 -3.36 9.98 -18.16
CA GLY A 168 -4.30 11.04 -18.54
C GLY A 168 -5.56 11.11 -17.67
N VAL A 169 -5.59 10.44 -16.52
CA VAL A 169 -6.69 10.58 -15.54
C VAL A 169 -6.44 11.84 -14.72
N HIS A 170 -7.11 12.94 -15.11
CA HIS A 170 -6.93 14.25 -14.49
C HIS A 170 -7.83 14.47 -13.27
N ASP A 171 -9.00 13.84 -13.25
CA ASP A 171 -9.92 13.90 -12.11
C ASP A 171 -9.39 13.04 -10.95
N LEU A 172 -9.14 13.69 -9.80
CA LEU A 172 -8.62 13.03 -8.59
C LEU A 172 -9.60 12.02 -8.00
N ASN A 173 -10.91 12.25 -8.15
CA ASN A 173 -11.92 11.32 -7.64
C ASN A 173 -11.93 10.03 -8.47
N VAL A 174 -11.85 10.16 -9.79
CA VAL A 174 -11.71 9.03 -10.71
C VAL A 174 -10.40 8.28 -10.45
N ALA A 175 -9.30 9.00 -10.28
CA ALA A 175 -8.01 8.39 -9.95
C ALA A 175 -8.04 7.64 -8.61
N ASN A 176 -8.70 8.20 -7.58
CA ASN A 176 -8.91 7.53 -6.30
C ASN A 176 -9.83 6.31 -6.43
N GLY A 177 -10.88 6.38 -7.24
CA GLY A 177 -11.75 5.24 -7.53
C GLY A 177 -10.96 4.07 -8.12
N LEU A 178 -10.17 4.32 -9.15
CA LEU A 178 -9.30 3.32 -9.79
C LEU A 178 -8.23 2.80 -8.83
N LYS A 179 -7.58 3.68 -8.07
CA LYS A 179 -6.59 3.30 -7.05
C LYS A 179 -7.20 2.35 -6.03
N ASN A 180 -8.36 2.69 -5.47
CA ASN A 180 -9.01 1.87 -4.44
C ASN A 180 -9.46 0.51 -5.01
N LEU A 181 -10.00 0.49 -6.23
CA LEU A 181 -10.35 -0.76 -6.92
C LEU A 181 -9.11 -1.66 -7.09
N LEU A 182 -8.03 -1.13 -7.66
CA LEU A 182 -6.80 -1.90 -7.86
C LEU A 182 -6.17 -2.33 -6.55
N SER A 183 -6.16 -1.46 -5.53
CA SER A 183 -5.67 -1.82 -4.20
C SER A 183 -6.45 -3.00 -3.62
N ALA A 184 -7.77 -3.00 -3.74
CA ALA A 184 -8.60 -4.11 -3.28
C ALA A 184 -8.31 -5.39 -4.07
N VAL A 185 -8.31 -5.33 -5.41
CA VAL A 185 -8.08 -6.48 -6.29
C VAL A 185 -6.72 -7.12 -6.02
N LEU A 186 -5.64 -6.34 -6.09
CA LEU A 186 -4.30 -6.89 -5.89
C LEU A 186 -4.10 -7.42 -4.47
N THR A 187 -4.69 -6.74 -3.45
CA THR A 187 -4.55 -7.19 -2.06
C THR A 187 -5.33 -8.48 -1.81
N VAL A 188 -6.53 -8.65 -2.37
CA VAL A 188 -7.25 -9.93 -2.31
C VAL A 188 -6.40 -11.06 -2.91
N ILE A 189 -5.83 -10.83 -4.09
CA ILE A 189 -4.99 -11.82 -4.77
C ILE A 189 -3.71 -12.09 -3.98
N ALA A 190 -3.01 -11.04 -3.52
CA ALA A 190 -1.79 -11.19 -2.73
C ALA A 190 -2.05 -11.95 -1.42
N VAL A 191 -3.12 -11.62 -0.70
CA VAL A 191 -3.51 -12.33 0.53
C VAL A 191 -3.83 -13.80 0.25
N ALA A 192 -4.55 -14.10 -0.84
CA ALA A 192 -4.81 -15.48 -1.22
C ALA A 192 -3.50 -16.25 -1.49
N VAL A 193 -2.54 -15.64 -2.20
CA VAL A 193 -1.21 -16.22 -2.44
C VAL A 193 -0.45 -16.41 -1.12
N PHE A 194 -0.47 -15.43 -0.21
CA PHE A 194 0.19 -15.52 1.10
C PHE A 194 -0.45 -16.59 2.01
N MET A 195 -1.77 -16.75 1.95
CA MET A 195 -2.47 -17.81 2.68
C MET A 195 -2.04 -19.20 2.21
N VAL A 196 -2.04 -19.42 0.88
CA VAL A 196 -1.60 -20.69 0.29
C VAL A 196 -0.13 -20.95 0.57
N GLY A 197 0.71 -19.91 0.52
CA GLY A 197 2.14 -19.99 0.81
C GLY A 197 2.49 -20.08 2.31
N GLY A 198 1.50 -20.06 3.21
CA GLY A 198 1.74 -20.14 4.65
C GLY A 198 2.49 -18.95 5.26
N ALA A 199 2.51 -17.80 4.57
CA ALA A 199 3.26 -16.62 5.00
C ALA A 199 2.52 -15.73 6.01
N ILE A 200 1.25 -16.02 6.31
CA ILE A 200 0.46 -15.19 7.25
C ILE A 200 0.67 -15.68 8.67
N SER A 201 1.05 -14.78 9.57
CA SER A 201 1.07 -15.02 11.01
C SER A 201 -0.34 -14.84 11.56
N TRP A 202 -1.03 -15.98 11.75
CA TRP A 202 -2.44 -16.02 12.14
C TRP A 202 -2.74 -15.45 13.53
N PRO A 203 -1.85 -15.60 14.54
CA PRO A 203 -2.09 -15.03 15.88
C PRO A 203 -2.15 -13.50 15.87
N GLU A 204 -1.37 -12.84 15.03
CA GLU A 204 -1.29 -11.36 14.93
C GLU A 204 -2.39 -10.77 14.04
N LEU A 205 -2.90 -11.54 13.07
CA LEU A 205 -3.83 -11.03 12.07
C LEU A 205 -5.16 -10.50 12.65
N PRO A 206 -5.90 -11.22 13.51
CA PRO A 206 -7.21 -10.77 14.00
C PRO A 206 -7.16 -9.44 14.78
N PRO A 207 -6.29 -9.26 15.79
CA PRO A 207 -6.22 -8.00 16.53
C PRO A 207 -5.81 -6.83 15.63
N MET A 208 -4.91 -7.07 14.68
CA MET A 208 -4.50 -6.03 13.71
C MET A 208 -5.63 -5.67 12.74
N ALA A 209 -6.34 -6.66 12.20
CA ALA A 209 -7.44 -6.41 11.26
C ALA A 209 -8.57 -5.60 11.93
N LEU A 210 -8.96 -5.97 13.15
CA LEU A 210 -9.96 -5.22 13.93
C LEU A 210 -9.49 -3.78 14.19
N ALA A 211 -8.26 -3.60 14.66
CA ALA A 211 -7.70 -2.29 14.93
C ALA A 211 -7.59 -1.43 13.64
N ALA A 212 -7.16 -2.02 12.52
CA ALA A 212 -7.07 -1.33 11.24
C ALA A 212 -8.44 -0.89 10.71
N VAL A 213 -9.49 -1.69 10.87
CA VAL A 213 -10.87 -1.32 10.53
C VAL A 213 -11.33 -0.13 11.37
N LEU A 214 -11.16 -0.19 12.69
CA LEU A 214 -11.50 0.92 13.59
C LEU A 214 -10.71 2.19 13.25
N GLY A 215 -9.41 2.04 12.99
CA GLY A 215 -8.55 3.14 12.52
C GLY A 215 -9.02 3.72 11.18
N GLY A 216 -9.43 2.88 10.24
CA GLY A 216 -9.98 3.29 8.95
C GLY A 216 -11.25 4.13 9.10
N PHE A 217 -12.18 3.71 9.97
CA PHE A 217 -13.38 4.49 10.31
C PHE A 217 -13.03 5.85 10.95
N ALA A 218 -12.11 5.86 11.91
CA ALA A 218 -11.63 7.09 12.54
C ALA A 218 -10.96 8.01 11.49
N GLY A 219 -10.10 7.45 10.64
CA GLY A 219 -9.42 8.16 9.56
C GLY A 219 -10.38 8.79 8.56
N ALA A 220 -11.43 8.08 8.15
CA ALA A 220 -12.44 8.60 7.22
C ALA A 220 -13.21 9.79 7.82
N ARG A 221 -13.43 9.82 9.14
CA ARG A 221 -14.07 10.94 9.85
C ARG A 221 -13.12 12.12 10.07
N ILE A 222 -11.90 11.83 10.53
CA ILE A 222 -10.88 12.83 10.86
C ILE A 222 -10.32 13.47 9.59
N GLY A 223 -10.15 12.69 8.52
CA GLY A 223 -9.54 13.14 7.26
C GLY A 223 -10.28 14.27 6.57
N ARG A 224 -11.59 14.41 6.83
CA ARG A 224 -12.38 15.55 6.34
C ARG A 224 -12.02 16.86 7.04
N ARG A 225 -11.34 16.81 8.19
CA ARG A 225 -11.00 17.97 9.03
C ARG A 225 -9.50 18.27 9.04
N LEU A 226 -8.66 17.31 8.68
CA LEU A 226 -7.21 17.48 8.70
C LEU A 226 -6.70 18.08 7.39
N PRO A 227 -5.86 19.13 7.45
CA PRO A 227 -5.14 19.62 6.27
C PRO A 227 -4.26 18.51 5.67
N SER A 228 -4.32 18.33 4.36
CA SER A 228 -3.55 17.30 3.63
C SER A 228 -2.03 17.38 3.89
N ASN A 229 -1.52 18.58 4.16
CA ASN A 229 -0.10 18.78 4.49
C ASN A 229 0.30 18.19 5.85
N VAL A 230 -0.55 18.29 6.87
CA VAL A 230 -0.30 17.71 8.21
C VAL A 230 -0.21 16.19 8.09
N LEU A 231 -1.18 15.60 7.42
CA LEU A 231 -1.21 14.15 7.18
C LEU A 231 0.04 13.67 6.42
N ARG A 232 0.36 14.34 5.31
CA ARG A 232 1.54 14.01 4.51
C ARG A 232 2.83 14.10 5.32
N ASN A 233 3.01 15.19 6.05
CA ASN A 233 4.22 15.40 6.86
C ASN A 233 4.34 14.35 7.97
N GLY A 234 3.22 13.95 8.60
CA GLY A 234 3.18 12.85 9.56
C GLY A 234 3.62 11.52 8.95
N ILE A 235 3.10 11.17 7.75
CA ILE A 235 3.50 9.94 7.05
C ILE A 235 4.97 9.97 6.67
N VAL A 236 5.47 11.11 6.15
CA VAL A 236 6.88 11.28 5.78
C VAL A 236 7.78 11.15 7.01
N LEU A 237 7.39 11.73 8.14
CA LEU A 237 8.15 11.62 9.40
C LEU A 237 8.23 10.16 9.87
N VAL A 238 7.10 9.46 9.92
CA VAL A 238 7.05 8.04 10.28
C VAL A 238 7.89 7.21 9.32
N GLY A 239 7.70 7.42 8.01
CA GLY A 239 8.47 6.71 6.98
C GLY A 239 9.97 6.96 7.07
N ALA A 240 10.39 8.20 7.36
CA ALA A 240 11.80 8.55 7.54
C ALA A 240 12.40 7.88 8.78
N ILE A 241 11.70 7.95 9.93
CA ILE A 241 12.14 7.28 11.17
C ILE A 241 12.28 5.78 10.94
N THR A 242 11.25 5.14 10.37
CA THR A 242 11.26 3.71 10.08
C THR A 242 12.39 3.33 9.12
N THR A 243 12.59 4.11 8.07
CA THR A 243 13.69 3.91 7.11
C THR A 243 15.05 3.93 7.81
N VAL A 244 15.28 4.91 8.68
CA VAL A 244 16.54 5.02 9.44
C VAL A 244 16.74 3.81 10.35
N ILE A 245 15.69 3.39 11.08
CA ILE A 245 15.76 2.23 11.96
C ILE A 245 16.20 0.98 11.17
N PHE A 246 15.54 0.69 10.04
CA PHE A 246 15.87 -0.47 9.21
C PHE A 246 17.26 -0.37 8.55
N PHE A 247 17.76 0.83 8.24
CA PHE A 247 19.13 0.99 7.78
C PHE A 247 20.15 0.75 8.90
N VAL A 248 19.88 1.23 10.10
CA VAL A 248 20.75 0.98 11.27
C VAL A 248 20.79 -0.52 11.59
N GLU A 249 19.66 -1.23 11.54
CA GLU A 249 19.65 -2.69 11.74
C GLU A 249 20.35 -3.48 10.62
N LEU A 250 20.43 -2.90 9.41
CA LEU A 250 21.09 -3.56 8.27
C LEU A 250 22.60 -3.42 8.29
N PHE A 251 23.12 -2.27 8.77
CA PHE A 251 24.55 -1.93 8.69
C PHE A 251 25.23 -1.86 10.06
N GLY A 252 24.48 -1.93 11.16
CA GLY A 252 24.99 -1.96 12.54
C GLY A 252 25.09 -3.37 13.06
#